data_33fb2eebff97a71eca8f20d15d89e355
#
_entry.id   33fb2eebff97a71eca8f20d15d89e355
#
_cell.length_a   1.000
_cell.length_b   1.000
_cell.length_c   1.000
_cell.angle_alpha   90.00
_cell.angle_beta   90.00
_cell.angle_gamma   90.00
#
_symmetry.space_group_name_H-M   'P 1'
#
loop_
_entity.id
_entity.type
_entity.pdbx_description
1 polymer ?
#
loop_
_entity_poly.entity_id
_entity_poly.type
_entity_poly.pdbx_seq_one_letter_code
_entity_poly.pdbx_strand_id
1 'polypeptide(L)'
;MPYVSTADHTQLYYKDWGHGRPVVLLHGWPLSADSWDDQALALANAGYRVIAYDRRGFGRSSQPWNGYDYDTLADDLRAVLKECLVSEGTLVGFSMGGGEVARYMTKYNGAGLVQAGLIASIVPYKLKTPDNPHGSDEKLLDETLAGIQEDRPKFFAEFFEKFYGVDKAEKPVSKELLQWSLNVAMQAGLKATLACMESIFKTDFRPDLASFKVPTLIIHGTADQNVSIDASARPAALGIRNSKLIEYEGSPHGLLATDKQRVIDHLLAFLKG
;
A
#
# COMPACT_ATOMS: atom_id res chain seq x y z
N MET A 1 -2.85 17.01 17.19
CA MET A 1 -2.52 16.14 16.04
C MET A 1 -3.83 15.56 15.53
N PRO A 2 -4.03 15.45 14.22
CA PRO A 2 -5.28 14.95 13.65
C PRO A 2 -5.37 13.43 13.83
N TYR A 3 -6.43 12.98 14.47
CA TYR A 3 -6.77 11.58 14.63
C TYR A 3 -8.23 11.35 14.27
N VAL A 4 -8.48 10.23 13.61
CA VAL A 4 -9.82 9.68 13.36
C VAL A 4 -10.07 8.57 14.37
N SER A 5 -11.23 8.59 15.04
CA SER A 5 -11.67 7.50 15.89
C SER A 5 -12.55 6.54 15.10
N THR A 6 -12.16 5.28 15.04
CA THR A 6 -12.95 4.21 14.40
C THR A 6 -14.07 3.71 15.30
N ALA A 7 -14.94 2.84 14.78
CA ALA A 7 -16.06 2.29 15.55
C ALA A 7 -15.64 1.46 16.78
N ASP A 8 -14.44 0.87 16.73
CA ASP A 8 -13.84 0.13 17.84
C ASP A 8 -12.91 1.00 18.70
N HIS A 9 -13.02 2.34 18.58
CA HIS A 9 -12.23 3.34 19.31
C HIS A 9 -10.73 3.35 19.00
N THR A 10 -10.29 2.68 17.94
CA THR A 10 -8.91 2.80 17.46
C THR A 10 -8.67 4.21 16.94
N GLN A 11 -7.56 4.85 17.36
CA GLN A 11 -7.19 6.19 16.89
C GLN A 11 -6.25 6.06 15.72
N LEU A 12 -6.64 6.59 14.56
CA LEU A 12 -5.83 6.59 13.34
C LEU A 12 -5.27 7.99 13.12
N TYR A 13 -3.95 8.09 13.13
CA TYR A 13 -3.27 9.34 12.79
C TYR A 13 -3.34 9.59 11.28
N TYR A 14 -3.55 10.85 10.87
CA TYR A 14 -3.48 11.23 9.47
C TYR A 14 -2.79 12.58 9.26
N LYS A 15 -2.27 12.77 8.05
CA LYS A 15 -1.79 14.03 7.48
C LYS A 15 -2.84 14.52 6.50
N ASP A 16 -3.05 15.84 6.44
CA ASP A 16 -3.98 16.48 5.51
C ASP A 16 -3.30 17.75 4.97
N TRP A 17 -2.83 17.69 3.73
CA TRP A 17 -2.00 18.71 3.12
C TRP A 17 -2.64 19.26 1.84
N GLY A 18 -2.46 20.59 1.62
CA GLY A 18 -2.95 21.23 0.42
C GLY A 18 -4.47 21.47 0.43
N HIS A 19 -5.04 21.67 -0.74
CA HIS A 19 -6.46 21.94 -0.98
C HIS A 19 -6.86 21.48 -2.37
N GLY A 20 -8.16 21.39 -2.67
CA GLY A 20 -8.68 20.94 -3.97
C GLY A 20 -9.21 19.50 -3.91
N ARG A 21 -9.21 18.80 -5.05
CA ARG A 21 -9.74 17.43 -5.14
C ARG A 21 -8.92 16.48 -4.26
N PRO A 22 -9.58 15.68 -3.40
CA PRO A 22 -8.87 14.85 -2.44
C PRO A 22 -8.21 13.62 -3.09
N VAL A 23 -6.97 13.35 -2.66
CA VAL A 23 -6.21 12.13 -2.95
C VAL A 23 -5.83 11.49 -1.62
N VAL A 24 -6.24 10.25 -1.40
CA VAL A 24 -5.97 9.52 -0.18
C VAL A 24 -4.93 8.45 -0.45
N LEU A 25 -3.84 8.47 0.31
CA LEU A 25 -2.67 7.63 0.12
C LEU A 25 -2.57 6.58 1.23
N LEU A 26 -2.53 5.30 0.84
CA LEU A 26 -2.50 4.15 1.73
C LEU A 26 -1.14 3.48 1.66
N HIS A 27 -0.41 3.46 2.78
CA HIS A 27 0.97 2.96 2.83
C HIS A 27 1.06 1.43 2.75
N GLY A 28 2.24 0.94 2.32
CA GLY A 28 2.60 -0.48 2.34
C GLY A 28 3.06 -0.97 3.72
N TRP A 29 3.10 -2.28 3.89
CA TRP A 29 3.73 -2.92 5.04
C TRP A 29 5.25 -2.92 4.88
N PRO A 30 6.03 -2.70 5.94
CA PRO A 30 5.68 -2.34 7.31
C PRO A 30 5.83 -0.83 7.60
N LEU A 31 5.59 0.00 6.59
CA LEU A 31 5.83 1.44 6.63
C LEU A 31 4.69 2.23 7.33
N SER A 32 4.68 3.54 7.16
CA SER A 32 3.66 4.48 7.63
C SER A 32 3.29 5.48 6.54
N ALA A 33 2.40 6.42 6.83
CA ALA A 33 2.06 7.54 5.94
C ALA A 33 3.28 8.34 5.49
N ASP A 34 4.37 8.34 6.28
CA ASP A 34 5.60 9.06 5.95
C ASP A 34 6.29 8.53 4.68
N SER A 35 6.01 7.29 4.29
CA SER A 35 6.53 6.73 3.03
C SER A 35 5.99 7.41 1.78
N TRP A 36 4.92 8.20 1.90
CA TRP A 36 4.29 8.95 0.85
C TRP A 36 4.69 10.44 0.79
N ASP A 37 5.54 10.93 1.69
CA ASP A 37 5.78 12.37 1.87
C ASP A 37 6.24 13.09 0.59
N ASP A 38 7.10 12.48 -0.20
CA ASP A 38 7.55 13.05 -1.47
C ASP A 38 6.40 13.21 -2.49
N GLN A 39 5.59 12.16 -2.66
CA GLN A 39 4.42 12.18 -3.54
C GLN A 39 3.34 13.13 -3.00
N ALA A 40 3.08 13.07 -1.69
CA ALA A 40 2.09 13.93 -1.04
C ALA A 40 2.43 15.41 -1.22
N LEU A 41 3.70 15.80 -1.01
CA LEU A 41 4.15 17.16 -1.21
C LEU A 41 4.00 17.61 -2.67
N ALA A 42 4.40 16.76 -3.62
CA ALA A 42 4.28 17.07 -5.05
C ALA A 42 2.82 17.24 -5.49
N LEU A 43 1.93 16.37 -5.04
CA LEU A 43 0.50 16.44 -5.33
C LEU A 43 -0.15 17.67 -4.69
N ALA A 44 0.19 18.00 -3.43
CA ALA A 44 -0.30 19.18 -2.74
C ALA A 44 0.14 20.47 -3.45
N ASN A 45 1.41 20.56 -3.88
CA ASN A 45 1.93 21.67 -4.68
C ASN A 45 1.25 21.80 -6.05
N ALA A 46 0.72 20.69 -6.58
CA ALA A 46 -0.04 20.68 -7.84
C ALA A 46 -1.55 21.02 -7.66
N GLY A 47 -1.99 21.38 -6.45
CA GLY A 47 -3.35 21.83 -6.17
C GLY A 47 -4.32 20.72 -5.77
N TYR A 48 -3.83 19.59 -5.28
CA TYR A 48 -4.65 18.52 -4.70
C TYR A 48 -4.65 18.60 -3.17
N ARG A 49 -5.75 18.21 -2.54
CA ARG A 49 -5.77 17.93 -1.10
C ARG A 49 -5.32 16.50 -0.88
N VAL A 50 -4.22 16.30 -0.16
CA VAL A 50 -3.62 14.99 0.04
C VAL A 50 -3.79 14.53 1.48
N ILE A 51 -4.43 13.38 1.66
CA ILE A 51 -4.64 12.74 2.95
C ILE A 51 -3.82 11.44 2.97
N ALA A 52 -2.94 11.29 3.95
CA ALA A 52 -2.19 10.06 4.17
C ALA A 52 -2.31 9.66 5.64
N TYR A 53 -2.71 8.42 5.93
CA TYR A 53 -2.92 7.99 7.30
C TYR A 53 -2.03 6.80 7.66
N ASP A 54 -1.68 6.71 8.94
CA ASP A 54 -1.03 5.54 9.52
C ASP A 54 -2.11 4.49 9.80
N ARG A 55 -1.99 3.31 9.20
CA ARG A 55 -2.88 2.16 9.47
C ARG A 55 -2.83 1.79 10.96
N ARG A 56 -3.92 1.23 11.51
CA ARG A 56 -3.91 0.65 12.86
C ARG A 56 -2.68 -0.24 13.06
N GLY A 57 -2.02 -0.09 14.20
CA GLY A 57 -0.82 -0.86 14.52
C GLY A 57 0.47 -0.30 13.94
N PHE A 58 0.44 0.76 13.14
CA PHE A 58 1.61 1.34 12.46
C PHE A 58 1.79 2.82 12.81
N GLY A 59 3.04 3.29 12.72
CA GLY A 59 3.39 4.69 12.92
C GLY A 59 2.82 5.25 14.24
N ARG A 60 2.01 6.31 14.11
CA ARG A 60 1.43 7.07 15.24
C ARG A 60 0.02 6.60 15.62
N SER A 61 -0.55 5.64 14.88
CA SER A 61 -1.87 5.09 15.17
C SER A 61 -1.86 4.14 16.36
N SER A 62 -3.03 3.94 16.98
CA SER A 62 -3.22 2.97 18.06
C SER A 62 -2.81 1.55 17.60
N GLN A 63 -2.33 0.75 18.56
CA GLN A 63 -1.89 -0.63 18.34
C GLN A 63 -2.86 -1.63 19.01
N PRO A 64 -4.09 -1.83 18.49
CA PRO A 64 -5.04 -2.77 19.05
C PRO A 64 -4.53 -4.21 18.89
N TRP A 65 -5.06 -5.13 19.70
CA TRP A 65 -4.70 -6.54 19.63
C TRP A 65 -5.24 -7.26 18.38
N ASN A 66 -6.40 -6.82 17.86
CA ASN A 66 -7.12 -7.42 16.73
C ASN A 66 -7.47 -6.40 15.64
N GLY A 67 -8.11 -6.87 14.55
CA GLY A 67 -8.65 -6.02 13.49
C GLY A 67 -7.66 -5.75 12.37
N TYR A 68 -6.81 -6.72 12.05
CA TYR A 68 -5.81 -6.60 10.99
C TYR A 68 -6.22 -7.30 9.69
N ASP A 69 -7.46 -7.76 9.60
CA ASP A 69 -8.09 -8.26 8.37
C ASP A 69 -8.55 -7.11 7.46
N TYR A 70 -8.64 -7.37 6.16
CA TYR A 70 -8.96 -6.32 5.19
C TYR A 70 -10.39 -5.77 5.29
N ASP A 71 -11.33 -6.50 5.88
CA ASP A 71 -12.68 -5.97 6.11
C ASP A 71 -12.65 -4.87 7.17
N THR A 72 -11.90 -5.09 8.26
CA THR A 72 -11.67 -4.09 9.30
C THR A 72 -10.85 -2.90 8.76
N LEU A 73 -9.80 -3.17 7.97
CA LEU A 73 -8.98 -2.10 7.36
C LEU A 73 -9.80 -1.24 6.37
N ALA A 74 -10.75 -1.82 5.65
CA ALA A 74 -11.67 -1.06 4.80
C ALA A 74 -12.66 -0.22 5.62
N ASP A 75 -13.07 -0.69 6.81
CA ASP A 75 -13.88 0.10 7.76
C ASP A 75 -13.09 1.30 8.30
N ASP A 76 -11.81 1.10 8.61
CA ASP A 76 -10.89 2.16 9.01
C ASP A 76 -10.74 3.23 7.92
N LEU A 77 -10.48 2.78 6.69
CA LEU A 77 -10.42 3.68 5.53
C LEU A 77 -11.73 4.48 5.39
N ARG A 78 -12.88 3.82 5.54
CA ARG A 78 -14.17 4.51 5.51
C ARG A 78 -14.30 5.57 6.62
N ALA A 79 -13.79 5.30 7.81
CA ALA A 79 -13.80 6.27 8.91
C ALA A 79 -12.94 7.50 8.54
N VAL A 80 -11.74 7.28 7.98
CA VAL A 80 -10.87 8.36 7.49
C VAL A 80 -11.57 9.19 6.40
N LEU A 81 -12.17 8.55 5.39
CA LEU A 81 -12.85 9.24 4.30
C LEU A 81 -14.03 10.10 4.80
N LYS A 82 -14.78 9.60 5.79
CA LYS A 82 -15.90 10.35 6.39
C LYS A 82 -15.41 11.53 7.22
N GLU A 83 -14.44 11.33 8.10
CA GLU A 83 -13.89 12.39 8.96
C GLU A 83 -13.28 13.51 8.11
N CYS A 84 -12.55 13.15 7.06
CA CYS A 84 -11.94 14.10 6.15
C CYS A 84 -12.92 14.67 5.09
N LEU A 85 -14.20 14.30 5.14
CA LEU A 85 -15.25 14.76 4.20
C LEU A 85 -14.85 14.54 2.73
N VAL A 86 -14.27 13.36 2.44
CA VAL A 86 -13.81 13.03 1.08
C VAL A 86 -15.02 12.76 0.18
N SER A 87 -15.12 13.56 -0.88
CA SER A 87 -16.04 13.36 -2.00
C SER A 87 -15.30 13.55 -3.32
N GLU A 88 -15.67 12.80 -4.35
CA GLU A 88 -14.99 12.78 -5.65
C GLU A 88 -13.48 12.54 -5.52
N GLY A 89 -13.10 11.71 -4.53
CA GLY A 89 -11.73 11.42 -4.17
C GLY A 89 -11.06 10.38 -5.05
N THR A 90 -9.73 10.35 -4.99
CA THR A 90 -8.90 9.27 -5.55
C THR A 90 -8.25 8.50 -4.41
N LEU A 91 -8.37 7.17 -4.40
CA LEU A 91 -7.56 6.31 -3.50
C LEU A 91 -6.32 5.81 -4.23
N VAL A 92 -5.17 5.89 -3.59
CA VAL A 92 -3.93 5.30 -4.11
C VAL A 92 -3.30 4.39 -3.05
N GLY A 93 -3.29 3.09 -3.32
CA GLY A 93 -2.72 2.09 -2.42
C GLY A 93 -1.36 1.58 -2.90
N PHE A 94 -0.36 1.64 -2.01
CA PHE A 94 0.94 1.04 -2.24
C PHE A 94 1.01 -0.33 -1.57
N SER A 95 1.43 -1.36 -2.31
CA SER A 95 1.64 -2.72 -1.77
C SER A 95 0.41 -3.24 -1.01
N MET A 96 0.54 -3.48 0.30
CA MET A 96 -0.57 -3.84 1.20
C MET A 96 -1.77 -2.87 1.09
N GLY A 97 -1.50 -1.57 0.95
CA GLY A 97 -2.54 -0.54 0.83
C GLY A 97 -3.45 -0.73 -0.39
N GLY A 98 -2.96 -1.37 -1.45
CA GLY A 98 -3.79 -1.74 -2.59
C GLY A 98 -4.89 -2.76 -2.26
N GLY A 99 -4.65 -3.65 -1.30
CA GLY A 99 -5.67 -4.56 -0.78
C GLY A 99 -6.81 -3.83 -0.04
N GLU A 100 -6.48 -2.76 0.70
CA GLU A 100 -7.50 -1.91 1.33
C GLU A 100 -8.36 -1.20 0.27
N VAL A 101 -7.72 -0.68 -0.80
CA VAL A 101 -8.46 -0.09 -1.94
C VAL A 101 -9.40 -1.12 -2.54
N ALA A 102 -8.92 -2.34 -2.84
CA ALA A 102 -9.73 -3.39 -3.43
C ALA A 102 -10.93 -3.78 -2.53
N ARG A 103 -10.69 -3.98 -1.25
CA ARG A 103 -11.75 -4.33 -0.29
C ARG A 103 -12.75 -3.19 -0.10
N TYR A 104 -12.30 -1.92 -0.13
CA TYR A 104 -13.18 -0.76 -0.10
C TYR A 104 -14.10 -0.69 -1.33
N MET A 105 -13.56 -0.98 -2.53
CA MET A 105 -14.37 -1.03 -3.75
C MET A 105 -15.51 -2.04 -3.64
N THR A 106 -15.26 -3.20 -3.05
CA THR A 106 -16.28 -4.23 -2.85
C THR A 106 -17.24 -3.89 -1.72
N LYS A 107 -16.70 -3.63 -0.52
CA LYS A 107 -17.51 -3.46 0.69
C LYS A 107 -18.39 -2.22 0.66
N TYR A 108 -17.92 -1.15 0.01
CA TYR A 108 -18.57 0.16 -0.02
C TYR A 108 -18.92 0.65 -1.42
N ASN A 109 -18.81 -0.21 -2.45
CA ASN A 109 -19.08 0.13 -3.86
C ASN A 109 -18.29 1.38 -4.34
N GLY A 110 -17.09 1.62 -3.80
CA GLY A 110 -16.28 2.80 -4.12
C GLY A 110 -16.94 4.13 -3.77
N ALA A 111 -17.80 4.16 -2.74
CA ALA A 111 -18.55 5.35 -2.36
C ALA A 111 -17.65 6.56 -2.11
N GLY A 112 -17.93 7.68 -2.77
CA GLY A 112 -17.17 8.93 -2.67
C GLY A 112 -15.93 9.01 -3.56
N LEU A 113 -15.71 8.02 -4.45
CA LEU A 113 -14.52 7.92 -5.28
C LEU A 113 -14.81 8.10 -6.76
N VAL A 114 -13.86 8.70 -7.47
CA VAL A 114 -13.89 8.90 -8.92
C VAL A 114 -12.71 8.23 -9.63
N GLN A 115 -11.65 7.89 -8.93
CA GLN A 115 -10.45 7.23 -9.45
C GLN A 115 -9.80 6.32 -8.40
N ALA A 116 -9.01 5.33 -8.84
CA ALA A 116 -8.20 4.48 -7.98
C ALA A 116 -6.79 4.28 -8.54
N GLY A 117 -5.82 4.03 -7.67
CA GLY A 117 -4.44 3.69 -8.04
C GLY A 117 -3.93 2.50 -7.22
N LEU A 118 -3.25 1.58 -7.87
CA LEU A 118 -2.59 0.41 -7.29
C LEU A 118 -1.10 0.45 -7.67
N ILE A 119 -0.24 0.73 -6.70
CA ILE A 119 1.21 0.83 -6.94
C ILE A 119 1.92 -0.32 -6.23
N ALA A 120 2.66 -1.14 -6.98
CA ALA A 120 3.32 -2.36 -6.50
C ALA A 120 2.41 -3.20 -5.58
N SER A 121 1.11 -3.24 -5.92
CA SER A 121 0.04 -3.78 -5.08
C SER A 121 0.08 -5.30 -5.01
N ILE A 122 -0.37 -5.85 -3.89
CA ILE A 122 -0.54 -7.30 -3.67
C ILE A 122 -1.79 -7.88 -4.36
N VAL A 123 -2.64 -7.02 -4.92
CA VAL A 123 -3.89 -7.43 -5.60
C VAL A 123 -3.57 -8.08 -6.95
N PRO A 124 -4.16 -9.24 -7.30
CA PRO A 124 -5.33 -9.84 -6.64
C PRO A 124 -5.02 -10.92 -5.61
N TYR A 125 -3.87 -11.59 -5.64
CA TYR A 125 -3.61 -12.66 -4.69
C TYR A 125 -2.13 -12.99 -4.56
N LYS A 126 -1.63 -13.01 -3.32
CA LYS A 126 -0.21 -13.23 -3.07
C LYS A 126 0.16 -14.70 -2.96
N LEU A 127 -0.71 -15.54 -2.39
CA LEU A 127 -0.40 -16.94 -2.14
C LEU A 127 -0.39 -17.75 -3.44
N LYS A 128 0.60 -18.65 -3.57
CA LYS A 128 0.68 -19.61 -4.66
C LYS A 128 -0.37 -20.69 -4.49
N THR A 129 -1.17 -20.87 -5.53
CA THR A 129 -2.18 -21.91 -5.64
C THR A 129 -2.17 -22.50 -7.05
N PRO A 130 -2.85 -23.62 -7.34
CA PRO A 130 -2.91 -24.17 -8.69
C PRO A 130 -3.43 -23.16 -9.75
N ASP A 131 -4.31 -22.25 -9.34
CA ASP A 131 -4.88 -21.19 -10.18
C ASP A 131 -4.18 -19.82 -10.01
N ASN A 132 -3.13 -19.74 -9.18
CA ASN A 132 -2.19 -18.64 -9.06
C ASN A 132 -0.74 -19.14 -9.00
N PRO A 133 -0.20 -19.72 -10.07
CA PRO A 133 1.11 -20.40 -10.05
C PRO A 133 2.30 -19.43 -9.83
N HIS A 134 2.12 -18.14 -10.08
CA HIS A 134 3.14 -17.10 -9.90
C HIS A 134 3.13 -16.48 -8.49
N GLY A 135 2.22 -16.89 -7.62
CA GLY A 135 2.16 -16.45 -6.23
C GLY A 135 3.35 -16.92 -5.40
N SER A 136 3.46 -16.37 -4.21
CA SER A 136 4.49 -16.73 -3.23
C SER A 136 4.12 -18.03 -2.52
N ASP A 137 5.09 -18.91 -2.29
CA ASP A 137 4.90 -20.14 -1.55
C ASP A 137 4.50 -19.84 -0.08
N GLU A 138 3.63 -20.67 0.51
CA GLU A 138 3.20 -20.52 1.91
C GLU A 138 4.38 -20.61 2.88
N LYS A 139 5.39 -21.40 2.55
CA LYS A 139 6.64 -21.49 3.32
C LYS A 139 7.31 -20.12 3.52
N LEU A 140 7.21 -19.23 2.55
CA LEU A 140 7.75 -17.86 2.67
C LEU A 140 7.02 -17.07 3.76
N LEU A 141 5.72 -17.30 3.97
CA LEU A 141 4.98 -16.70 5.07
C LEU A 141 5.53 -17.18 6.42
N ASP A 142 5.69 -18.49 6.58
CA ASP A 142 6.20 -19.10 7.83
C ASP A 142 7.62 -18.60 8.15
N GLU A 143 8.51 -18.58 7.15
CA GLU A 143 9.87 -18.05 7.28
C GLU A 143 9.88 -16.56 7.65
N THR A 144 8.99 -15.76 7.05
CA THR A 144 8.84 -14.34 7.36
C THR A 144 8.39 -14.13 8.80
N LEU A 145 7.35 -14.85 9.24
CA LEU A 145 6.84 -14.74 10.61
C LEU A 145 7.90 -15.19 11.64
N ALA A 146 8.60 -16.28 11.36
CA ALA A 146 9.67 -16.78 12.23
C ALA A 146 10.84 -15.78 12.31
N GLY A 147 11.31 -15.24 11.20
CA GLY A 147 12.41 -14.26 11.17
C GLY A 147 12.07 -12.97 11.92
N ILE A 148 10.82 -12.48 11.80
CA ILE A 148 10.35 -11.31 12.57
C ILE A 148 10.35 -11.62 14.08
N GLN A 149 9.98 -12.82 14.48
CA GLN A 149 9.91 -13.21 15.89
C GLN A 149 11.30 -13.48 16.47
N GLU A 150 12.24 -13.96 15.68
CA GLU A 150 13.61 -14.23 16.09
C GLU A 150 14.42 -12.94 16.28
N ASP A 151 14.48 -12.09 15.25
CA ASP A 151 15.22 -10.82 15.27
C ASP A 151 14.58 -9.81 14.29
N ARG A 152 13.57 -9.09 14.75
CA ARG A 152 12.81 -8.14 13.93
C ARG A 152 13.68 -7.04 13.31
N PRO A 153 14.63 -6.39 14.02
CA PRO A 153 15.53 -5.40 13.44
C PRO A 153 16.38 -5.95 12.29
N LYS A 154 16.97 -7.13 12.49
CA LYS A 154 17.79 -7.79 11.47
C LYS A 154 16.92 -8.17 10.27
N PHE A 155 15.76 -8.78 10.50
CA PHE A 155 14.82 -9.16 9.46
C PHE A 155 14.46 -7.96 8.57
N PHE A 156 14.11 -6.81 9.16
CA PHE A 156 13.76 -5.62 8.39
C PHE A 156 14.96 -4.98 7.70
N ALA A 157 16.14 -5.03 8.25
CA ALA A 157 17.34 -4.56 7.57
C ALA A 157 17.56 -5.32 6.25
N GLU A 158 17.51 -6.66 6.29
CA GLU A 158 17.64 -7.55 5.13
C GLU A 158 16.44 -7.41 4.16
N PHE A 159 15.22 -7.24 4.69
CA PHE A 159 14.00 -7.03 3.90
C PHE A 159 14.09 -5.77 3.05
N PHE A 160 14.56 -4.64 3.59
CA PHE A 160 14.67 -3.39 2.86
C PHE A 160 15.75 -3.40 1.78
N GLU A 161 16.79 -4.21 1.90
CA GLU A 161 17.76 -4.41 0.82
C GLU A 161 17.08 -4.99 -0.42
N LYS A 162 16.26 -6.02 -0.27
CA LYS A 162 15.46 -6.62 -1.35
C LYS A 162 14.33 -5.69 -1.81
N PHE A 163 13.68 -5.01 -0.88
CA PHE A 163 12.57 -4.09 -1.14
C PHE A 163 12.97 -2.95 -2.09
N TYR A 164 14.17 -2.42 -1.93
CA TYR A 164 14.73 -1.37 -2.79
C TYR A 164 15.65 -1.92 -3.89
N GLY A 165 15.88 -3.23 -3.98
CA GLY A 165 16.73 -3.84 -5.00
C GLY A 165 18.21 -3.54 -4.86
N VAL A 166 18.70 -3.21 -3.66
CA VAL A 166 20.10 -2.90 -3.37
C VAL A 166 21.01 -4.10 -3.62
N ASP A 167 20.48 -5.30 -3.49
CA ASP A 167 21.16 -6.57 -3.73
C ASP A 167 21.47 -6.82 -5.22
N LYS A 168 20.82 -6.06 -6.13
CA LYS A 168 20.91 -6.29 -7.60
C LYS A 168 21.40 -5.11 -8.42
N ALA A 169 21.36 -3.90 -7.87
CA ALA A 169 21.71 -2.67 -8.59
C ALA A 169 22.72 -1.83 -7.83
N GLU A 170 23.52 -1.03 -8.57
CA GLU A 170 24.40 -0.06 -7.95
C GLU A 170 23.61 1.05 -7.25
N LYS A 171 23.33 0.83 -5.94
CA LYS A 171 22.80 1.82 -4.99
C LYS A 171 21.56 2.58 -5.48
N PRO A 172 20.43 1.90 -5.71
CA PRO A 172 19.18 2.58 -6.10
C PRO A 172 18.68 3.55 -5.04
N VAL A 173 19.11 3.37 -3.78
CA VAL A 173 18.78 4.24 -2.63
C VAL A 173 19.99 4.42 -1.71
N SER A 174 20.00 5.49 -0.91
CA SER A 174 21.04 5.73 0.07
C SER A 174 20.93 4.80 1.29
N LYS A 175 22.03 4.60 2.00
CA LYS A 175 22.03 3.87 3.28
C LYS A 175 21.18 4.58 4.35
N GLU A 176 21.05 5.90 4.25
CA GLU A 176 20.23 6.71 5.14
C GLU A 176 18.74 6.41 4.91
N LEU A 177 18.32 6.18 3.67
CA LEU A 177 16.94 5.77 3.37
C LEU A 177 16.65 4.35 3.90
N LEU A 178 17.58 3.42 3.77
CA LEU A 178 17.46 2.08 4.37
C LEU A 178 17.29 2.18 5.89
N GLN A 179 18.13 2.98 6.56
CA GLN A 179 18.05 3.20 8.00
C GLN A 179 16.75 3.89 8.40
N TRP A 180 16.29 4.89 7.63
CA TRP A 180 15.03 5.55 7.86
C TRP A 180 13.85 4.56 7.74
N SER A 181 13.84 3.71 6.70
CA SER A 181 12.81 2.69 6.50
C SER A 181 12.77 1.69 7.65
N LEU A 182 13.93 1.25 8.13
CA LEU A 182 14.04 0.42 9.34
C LEU A 182 13.43 1.10 10.56
N ASN A 183 13.75 2.37 10.78
CA ASN A 183 13.23 3.13 11.93
C ASN A 183 11.70 3.27 11.85
N VAL A 184 11.14 3.50 10.66
CA VAL A 184 9.69 3.55 10.46
C VAL A 184 9.05 2.19 10.72
N ALA A 185 9.62 1.11 10.20
CA ALA A 185 9.13 -0.24 10.42
C ALA A 185 9.13 -0.65 11.90
N MET A 186 10.14 -0.19 12.65
CA MET A 186 10.24 -0.49 14.09
C MET A 186 9.23 0.25 14.96
N GLN A 187 8.54 1.27 14.44
CA GLN A 187 7.40 1.92 15.13
C GLN A 187 6.12 1.07 15.09
N ALA A 188 6.02 0.14 14.16
CA ALA A 188 4.88 -0.76 14.09
C ALA A 188 4.82 -1.70 15.31
N GLY A 189 3.61 -2.00 15.78
CA GLY A 189 3.41 -3.02 16.81
C GLY A 189 3.77 -4.41 16.30
N LEU A 190 4.44 -5.23 17.11
CA LEU A 190 4.81 -6.59 16.70
C LEU A 190 3.58 -7.42 16.30
N LYS A 191 2.48 -7.34 17.07
CA LYS A 191 1.22 -8.02 16.75
C LYS A 191 0.67 -7.59 15.39
N ALA A 192 0.64 -6.28 15.12
CA ALA A 192 0.20 -5.71 13.84
C ALA A 192 1.06 -6.20 12.68
N THR A 193 2.38 -6.19 12.89
CA THR A 193 3.37 -6.63 11.89
C THR A 193 3.11 -8.06 11.45
N LEU A 194 2.93 -8.99 12.41
CA LEU A 194 2.68 -10.41 12.13
C LEU A 194 1.30 -10.63 11.51
N ALA A 195 0.23 -10.07 12.11
CA ALA A 195 -1.14 -10.28 11.65
C ALA A 195 -1.41 -9.69 10.26
N CYS A 196 -0.82 -8.53 9.94
CA CYS A 196 -0.91 -7.97 8.58
C CYS A 196 -0.18 -8.82 7.55
N MET A 197 0.97 -9.44 7.91
CA MET A 197 1.66 -10.35 6.99
C MET A 197 0.80 -11.59 6.67
N GLU A 198 0.14 -12.15 7.67
CA GLU A 198 -0.84 -13.22 7.43
C GLU A 198 -1.98 -12.77 6.50
N SER A 199 -2.55 -11.58 6.74
CA SER A 199 -3.62 -11.02 5.92
C SER A 199 -3.17 -10.78 4.48
N ILE A 200 -1.95 -10.27 4.25
CA ILE A 200 -1.34 -10.07 2.93
C ILE A 200 -1.27 -11.38 2.14
N PHE A 201 -0.89 -12.48 2.77
CA PHE A 201 -0.76 -13.76 2.08
C PHE A 201 -2.10 -14.45 1.86
N LYS A 202 -2.99 -14.44 2.87
CA LYS A 202 -4.19 -15.28 2.90
C LYS A 202 -5.42 -14.65 2.26
N THR A 203 -5.44 -13.31 2.06
CA THR A 203 -6.62 -12.66 1.48
C THR A 203 -6.61 -12.74 -0.04
N ASP A 204 -7.67 -13.34 -0.58
CA ASP A 204 -7.92 -13.42 -2.01
C ASP A 204 -8.80 -12.24 -2.45
N PHE A 205 -8.24 -11.33 -3.27
CA PHE A 205 -8.93 -10.18 -3.83
C PHE A 205 -9.43 -10.40 -5.26
N ARG A 206 -9.32 -11.61 -5.82
CA ARG A 206 -9.84 -11.89 -7.17
C ARG A 206 -11.32 -11.57 -7.30
N PRO A 207 -12.18 -11.86 -6.30
CA PRO A 207 -13.58 -11.45 -6.33
C PRO A 207 -13.77 -9.92 -6.31
N ASP A 208 -12.82 -9.17 -5.73
CA ASP A 208 -12.93 -7.71 -5.59
C ASP A 208 -12.66 -6.95 -6.90
N LEU A 209 -11.96 -7.56 -7.87
CA LEU A 209 -11.56 -6.89 -9.12
C LEU A 209 -12.76 -6.34 -9.93
N ALA A 210 -13.85 -7.09 -9.98
CA ALA A 210 -15.07 -6.67 -10.67
C ALA A 210 -15.78 -5.47 -10.02
N SER A 211 -15.44 -5.13 -8.79
CA SER A 211 -16.00 -4.01 -8.03
C SER A 211 -15.37 -2.66 -8.35
N PHE A 212 -14.24 -2.63 -9.06
CA PHE A 212 -13.65 -1.39 -9.55
C PHE A 212 -14.49 -0.81 -10.69
N LYS A 213 -15.29 0.22 -10.38
CA LYS A 213 -16.18 0.90 -11.35
C LYS A 213 -15.61 2.23 -11.85
N VAL A 214 -14.47 2.65 -11.31
CA VAL A 214 -13.79 3.92 -11.64
C VAL A 214 -12.51 3.66 -12.45
N PRO A 215 -12.02 4.65 -13.22
CA PRO A 215 -10.70 4.56 -13.84
C PRO A 215 -9.63 4.19 -12.81
N THR A 216 -8.79 3.21 -13.16
CA THR A 216 -7.79 2.66 -12.22
C THR A 216 -6.40 2.67 -12.86
N LEU A 217 -5.45 3.34 -12.21
CA LEU A 217 -4.04 3.31 -12.57
C LEU A 217 -3.34 2.16 -11.84
N ILE A 218 -2.61 1.33 -12.57
CA ILE A 218 -1.79 0.26 -11.98
C ILE A 218 -0.33 0.52 -12.38
N ILE A 219 0.57 0.63 -11.41
CA ILE A 219 2.02 0.78 -11.61
C ILE A 219 2.74 -0.35 -10.90
N HIS A 220 3.68 -1.02 -11.59
CA HIS A 220 4.44 -2.10 -10.97
C HIS A 220 5.85 -2.23 -11.57
N GLY A 221 6.83 -2.59 -10.74
CA GLY A 221 8.19 -2.86 -11.16
C GLY A 221 8.36 -4.28 -11.68
N THR A 222 9.04 -4.46 -12.83
CA THR A 222 9.24 -5.82 -13.38
C THR A 222 10.29 -6.64 -12.62
N ALA A 223 11.12 -5.99 -11.79
CA ALA A 223 12.11 -6.65 -10.91
C ALA A 223 11.67 -6.70 -9.44
N ASP A 224 10.37 -6.54 -9.17
CA ASP A 224 9.82 -6.63 -7.81
C ASP A 224 9.97 -8.04 -7.23
N GLN A 225 10.82 -8.16 -6.20
CA GLN A 225 11.12 -9.44 -5.52
C GLN A 225 10.14 -9.72 -4.36
N ASN A 226 9.38 -8.74 -3.91
CA ASN A 226 8.46 -8.85 -2.78
C ASN A 226 7.06 -9.26 -3.26
N VAL A 227 6.63 -8.71 -4.40
CA VAL A 227 5.32 -8.97 -5.00
C VAL A 227 5.51 -9.18 -6.51
N SER A 228 5.45 -10.42 -6.96
CA SER A 228 5.58 -10.74 -8.39
C SER A 228 4.55 -9.99 -9.21
N ILE A 229 4.99 -9.31 -10.27
CA ILE A 229 4.09 -8.63 -11.21
C ILE A 229 3.14 -9.61 -11.90
N ASP A 230 3.58 -10.86 -12.11
CA ASP A 230 2.79 -11.93 -12.75
C ASP A 230 1.70 -12.50 -11.82
N ALA A 231 1.87 -12.37 -10.51
CA ALA A 231 0.86 -12.75 -9.53
C ALA A 231 -0.07 -11.58 -9.14
N SER A 232 0.29 -10.35 -9.51
CA SER A 232 -0.38 -9.14 -9.01
C SER A 232 -0.83 -8.20 -10.12
N ALA A 233 0.00 -7.26 -10.56
CA ALA A 233 -0.42 -6.17 -11.43
C ALA A 233 -0.96 -6.63 -12.80
N ARG A 234 -0.36 -7.64 -13.43
CA ARG A 234 -0.82 -8.17 -14.72
C ARG A 234 -2.21 -8.80 -14.61
N PRO A 235 -2.48 -9.76 -13.69
CA PRO A 235 -3.82 -10.28 -13.50
C PRO A 235 -4.81 -9.24 -12.96
N ALA A 236 -4.39 -8.30 -12.13
CA ALA A 236 -5.26 -7.18 -11.71
C ALA A 236 -5.72 -6.33 -12.90
N ALA A 237 -4.81 -6.01 -13.82
CA ALA A 237 -5.13 -5.25 -15.04
C ALA A 237 -6.11 -6.00 -15.96
N LEU A 238 -6.04 -7.33 -16.01
CA LEU A 238 -6.99 -8.14 -16.76
C LEU A 238 -8.36 -8.19 -16.10
N GLY A 239 -8.42 -8.18 -14.77
CA GLY A 239 -9.67 -8.28 -14.01
C GLY A 239 -10.40 -6.95 -13.78
N ILE A 240 -9.67 -5.83 -13.79
CA ILE A 240 -10.24 -4.48 -13.62
C ILE A 240 -10.52 -3.86 -14.99
N ARG A 241 -11.79 -3.78 -15.35
CA ARG A 241 -12.23 -3.42 -16.71
C ARG A 241 -11.71 -2.07 -17.23
N ASN A 242 -11.63 -1.06 -16.35
CA ASN A 242 -11.19 0.30 -16.71
C ASN A 242 -9.85 0.61 -16.05
N SER A 243 -8.85 -0.22 -16.32
CA SER A 243 -7.49 -0.05 -15.78
C SER A 243 -6.47 0.29 -16.86
N LYS A 244 -5.42 0.99 -16.44
CA LYS A 244 -4.21 1.24 -17.23
C LYS A 244 -3.02 0.72 -16.45
N LEU A 245 -2.38 -0.33 -16.96
CA LEU A 245 -1.12 -0.86 -16.41
C LEU A 245 0.08 -0.11 -17.00
N ILE A 246 0.99 0.30 -16.13
CA ILE A 246 2.30 0.86 -16.49
C ILE A 246 3.36 0.02 -15.77
N GLU A 247 4.12 -0.73 -16.57
CA GLU A 247 5.23 -1.52 -16.06
C GLU A 247 6.50 -0.67 -16.00
N TYR A 248 7.21 -0.73 -14.90
CA TYR A 248 8.50 -0.06 -14.69
C TYR A 248 9.60 -1.10 -14.86
N GLU A 249 10.20 -1.11 -16.04
CA GLU A 249 11.22 -2.08 -16.41
C GLU A 249 12.42 -2.00 -15.46
N GLY A 250 12.82 -3.14 -14.90
CA GLY A 250 13.95 -3.26 -13.97
C GLY A 250 13.73 -2.66 -12.57
N SER A 251 12.59 -2.01 -12.31
CA SER A 251 12.35 -1.38 -11.01
C SER A 251 11.93 -2.39 -9.93
N PRO A 252 12.42 -2.23 -8.68
CA PRO A 252 12.09 -3.09 -7.54
C PRO A 252 10.74 -2.73 -6.91
N HIS A 253 10.45 -3.29 -5.72
CA HIS A 253 9.21 -3.03 -4.98
C HIS A 253 9.08 -1.57 -4.50
N GLY A 254 10.18 -0.98 -4.05
CA GLY A 254 10.22 0.33 -3.39
C GLY A 254 10.05 1.54 -4.32
N LEU A 255 9.16 1.47 -5.31
CA LEU A 255 8.96 2.46 -6.38
C LEU A 255 8.80 3.90 -5.89
N LEU A 256 8.20 4.11 -4.71
CA LEU A 256 7.98 5.45 -4.17
C LEU A 256 9.30 6.21 -3.94
N ALA A 257 10.39 5.48 -3.73
CA ALA A 257 11.72 6.05 -3.54
C ALA A 257 12.64 5.84 -4.74
N THR A 258 12.69 4.62 -5.32
CA THR A 258 13.60 4.30 -6.42
C THR A 258 13.20 4.98 -7.74
N ASP A 259 11.91 5.17 -7.95
CA ASP A 259 11.32 5.78 -9.15
C ASP A 259 10.47 7.01 -8.82
N LYS A 260 10.83 7.71 -7.74
CA LYS A 260 10.07 8.80 -7.12
C LYS A 260 9.44 9.76 -8.15
N GLN A 261 10.26 10.37 -9.00
CA GLN A 261 9.78 11.37 -9.94
C GLN A 261 8.84 10.76 -10.98
N ARG A 262 9.15 9.57 -11.46
CA ARG A 262 8.35 8.86 -12.45
C ARG A 262 6.96 8.48 -11.90
N VAL A 263 6.89 8.08 -10.62
CA VAL A 263 5.61 7.83 -9.92
C VAL A 263 4.80 9.11 -9.78
N ILE A 264 5.44 10.22 -9.38
CA ILE A 264 4.79 11.54 -9.27
C ILE A 264 4.20 11.95 -10.62
N ASP A 265 4.97 11.87 -11.70
CA ASP A 265 4.55 12.28 -13.04
C ASP A 265 3.33 11.47 -13.52
N HIS A 266 3.34 10.15 -13.32
CA HIS A 266 2.22 9.30 -13.70
C HIS A 266 0.97 9.53 -12.83
N LEU A 267 1.15 9.77 -11.53
CA LEU A 267 0.02 10.14 -10.65
C LEU A 267 -0.59 11.47 -11.08
N LEU A 268 0.24 12.50 -11.32
CA LEU A 268 -0.24 13.80 -11.78
C LEU A 268 -0.95 13.74 -13.14
N ALA A 269 -0.42 12.94 -14.07
CA ALA A 269 -1.06 12.72 -15.37
C ALA A 269 -2.41 12.02 -15.23
N PHE A 270 -2.49 10.99 -14.39
CA PHE A 270 -3.71 10.25 -14.13
C PHE A 270 -4.80 11.09 -13.43
N LEU A 271 -4.40 11.92 -12.48
CA LEU A 271 -5.33 12.77 -11.71
C LEU A 271 -5.96 13.89 -12.55
N LYS A 272 -5.35 14.28 -13.67
CA LYS A 272 -5.89 15.31 -14.57
C LYS A 272 -7.04 14.80 -15.46
N GLY A 273 -7.23 13.49 -15.53
CA GLY A 273 -8.26 12.83 -16.33
C GLY A 273 -7.67 12.20 -17.55
#